data_917da1319d394c18c226589713d1e489
#
_entry.id   917da1319d394c18c226589713d1e489
#
_cell.length_a   1.000
_cell.length_b   1.000
_cell.length_c   1.000
_cell.angle_alpha   90.00
_cell.angle_beta   90.00
_cell.angle_gamma   90.00
#
_symmetry.space_group_name_H-M   'P 1'
#
loop_
_entity.id
_entity.type
_entity.pdbx_description
1 polymer ?
#
loop_
_entity_poly.entity_id
_entity_poly.type
_entity_poly.pdbx_seq_one_letter_code
_entity_poly.pdbx_strand_id
1 'polypeptide(L)'
;MIRVIAICILAAIGLIAPARADMSAEAALASVAPFYKALNAEFAKDSPDLVRQATAPDWVSCRGNDLCNTRDEVIAGIGQRLKSIPDLRWEIKEVLVAGNQVTIRGEATGTPAGEFMGAPYTGKSFKLMSIDVHTLEDGKMVRSYHIEDWMGAVRQISAK
;
A
#
# COMPACT_ATOMS: atom_id res chain seq x y z
N MET A 1 -31.69 61.78 -33.87
CA MET A 1 -30.61 61.35 -32.93
C MET A 1 -30.85 59.87 -32.65
N ILE A 2 -30.10 59.00 -33.33
CA ILE A 2 -30.23 57.52 -33.18
C ILE A 2 -29.03 57.10 -32.27
N ARG A 3 -29.33 56.56 -31.07
CA ARG A 3 -28.35 55.99 -30.17
C ARG A 3 -28.09 54.53 -30.52
N VAL A 4 -26.88 54.23 -30.95
CA VAL A 4 -26.42 52.88 -31.17
C VAL A 4 -25.91 52.32 -29.83
N ILE A 5 -26.59 51.28 -29.34
CA ILE A 5 -26.15 50.54 -28.15
C ILE A 5 -25.23 49.42 -28.62
N ALA A 6 -23.95 49.49 -28.31
CA ALA A 6 -23.00 48.41 -28.54
C ALA A 6 -23.14 47.39 -27.41
N ILE A 7 -23.56 46.19 -27.76
CA ILE A 7 -23.60 45.02 -26.85
C ILE A 7 -22.25 44.31 -26.93
N CYS A 8 -21.42 44.44 -25.85
CA CYS A 8 -20.20 43.63 -25.70
C CYS A 8 -20.57 42.25 -25.20
N ILE A 9 -20.46 41.25 -26.07
CA ILE A 9 -20.57 39.85 -25.69
C ILE A 9 -19.19 39.40 -25.15
N LEU A 10 -19.07 39.26 -23.81
CA LEU A 10 -17.93 38.61 -23.21
C LEU A 10 -18.05 37.08 -23.43
N ALA A 11 -17.25 36.52 -24.32
CA ALA A 11 -17.10 35.08 -24.45
C ALA A 11 -16.24 34.56 -23.27
N ALA A 12 -16.87 33.92 -22.30
CA ALA A 12 -16.16 33.19 -21.26
C ALA A 12 -15.55 31.91 -21.87
N ILE A 13 -14.26 31.96 -22.17
CA ILE A 13 -13.49 30.74 -22.54
C ILE A 13 -13.26 29.96 -21.24
N GLY A 14 -14.14 28.99 -20.98
CA GLY A 14 -13.92 28.01 -19.91
C GLY A 14 -12.68 27.20 -20.23
N LEU A 15 -11.62 27.35 -19.44
CA LEU A 15 -10.48 26.43 -19.42
C LEU A 15 -10.99 25.07 -18.93
N ILE A 16 -11.28 24.15 -19.86
CA ILE A 16 -11.48 22.74 -19.53
C ILE A 16 -10.10 22.20 -19.17
N ALA A 17 -9.84 22.03 -17.87
CA ALA A 17 -8.65 21.27 -17.44
C ALA A 17 -8.72 19.87 -18.05
N PRO A 18 -7.63 19.36 -18.64
CA PRO A 18 -7.64 18.01 -19.19
C PRO A 18 -8.00 17.03 -18.07
N ALA A 19 -9.00 16.19 -18.30
CA ALA A 19 -9.30 15.07 -17.41
C ALA A 19 -8.01 14.24 -17.28
N ARG A 20 -7.47 14.14 -16.06
CA ARG A 20 -6.32 13.28 -15.80
C ARG A 20 -6.77 11.86 -16.13
N ALA A 21 -6.13 11.23 -17.11
CA ALA A 21 -6.45 9.85 -17.46
C ALA A 21 -6.26 8.98 -16.23
N ASP A 22 -7.24 8.14 -15.93
CA ASP A 22 -7.12 7.18 -14.84
C ASP A 22 -5.91 6.28 -15.08
N MET A 23 -5.15 6.03 -14.01
CA MET A 23 -4.00 5.12 -14.07
C MET A 23 -4.47 3.72 -14.44
N SER A 24 -3.77 3.05 -15.36
CA SER A 24 -4.08 1.65 -15.67
C SER A 24 -3.72 0.73 -14.49
N ALA A 25 -4.43 -0.39 -14.36
CA ALA A 25 -4.12 -1.40 -13.34
C ALA A 25 -2.68 -1.93 -13.45
N GLU A 26 -2.16 -2.04 -14.69
CA GLU A 26 -0.78 -2.45 -14.95
C GLU A 26 0.23 -1.41 -14.41
N ALA A 27 0.01 -0.12 -14.69
CA ALA A 27 0.86 0.95 -14.19
C ALA A 27 0.81 1.06 -12.65
N ALA A 28 -0.39 0.89 -12.07
CA ALA A 28 -0.59 0.85 -10.63
C ALA A 28 0.18 -0.31 -10.00
N LEU A 29 0.05 -1.51 -10.57
CA LEU A 29 0.76 -2.70 -10.12
C LEU A 29 2.28 -2.50 -10.20
N ALA A 30 2.80 -1.97 -11.30
CA ALA A 30 4.22 -1.69 -11.45
C ALA A 30 4.76 -0.73 -10.37
N SER A 31 3.95 0.26 -9.97
CA SER A 31 4.31 1.22 -8.91
C SER A 31 4.37 0.60 -7.52
N VAL A 32 3.45 -0.30 -7.18
CA VAL A 32 3.36 -0.91 -5.83
C VAL A 32 4.13 -2.23 -5.69
N ALA A 33 4.39 -2.94 -6.78
CA ALA A 33 5.03 -4.27 -6.76
C ALA A 33 6.36 -4.32 -5.99
N PRO A 34 7.27 -3.32 -6.06
CA PRO A 34 8.49 -3.36 -5.25
C PRO A 34 8.20 -3.39 -3.75
N PHE A 35 7.15 -2.70 -3.27
CA PHE A 35 6.76 -2.73 -1.87
C PHE A 35 6.30 -4.13 -1.45
N TYR A 36 5.42 -4.79 -2.22
CA TYR A 36 4.98 -6.15 -1.90
C TYR A 36 6.10 -7.17 -2.01
N LYS A 37 7.05 -6.96 -2.92
CA LYS A 37 8.28 -7.76 -2.98
C LYS A 37 9.12 -7.61 -1.70
N ALA A 38 9.22 -6.38 -1.15
CA ALA A 38 9.95 -6.10 0.08
C ALA A 38 9.40 -6.83 1.31
N LEU A 39 8.11 -7.24 1.28
CA LEU A 39 7.45 -7.97 2.37
C LEU A 39 7.79 -9.47 2.38
N ASN A 40 8.50 -9.98 1.39
CA ASN A 40 8.84 -11.40 1.26
C ASN A 40 10.22 -11.70 1.85
N ALA A 41 10.33 -12.81 2.58
CA ALA A 41 11.56 -13.21 3.27
C ALA A 41 12.74 -13.45 2.31
N GLU A 42 12.48 -13.91 1.08
CA GLU A 42 13.49 -14.11 0.05
C GLU A 42 14.21 -12.82 -0.36
N PHE A 43 13.56 -11.65 -0.18
CA PHE A 43 14.11 -10.33 -0.48
C PHE A 43 14.52 -9.54 0.76
N ALA A 44 14.69 -10.18 1.92
CA ALA A 44 14.96 -9.52 3.19
C ALA A 44 16.16 -8.54 3.14
N LYS A 45 17.20 -8.86 2.37
CA LYS A 45 18.38 -8.00 2.20
C LYS A 45 18.09 -6.75 1.38
N ASP A 46 17.24 -6.88 0.36
CA ASP A 46 16.90 -5.81 -0.58
C ASP A 46 15.66 -5.02 -0.12
N SER A 47 14.98 -5.50 0.92
CA SER A 47 13.70 -4.94 1.41
C SER A 47 13.76 -3.43 1.65
N PRO A 48 14.79 -2.85 2.29
CA PRO A 48 14.86 -1.40 2.48
C PRO A 48 14.87 -0.61 1.16
N ASP A 49 15.60 -1.07 0.16
CA ASP A 49 15.72 -0.39 -1.13
C ASP A 49 14.45 -0.58 -1.97
N LEU A 50 13.83 -1.74 -1.91
CA LEU A 50 12.53 -2.00 -2.55
C LEU A 50 11.42 -1.11 -1.98
N VAL A 51 11.38 -0.88 -0.66
CA VAL A 51 10.44 0.08 -0.05
C VAL A 51 10.73 1.49 -0.56
N ARG A 52 11.99 1.94 -0.56
CA ARG A 52 12.38 3.26 -1.08
C ARG A 52 12.08 3.41 -2.58
N GLN A 53 12.18 2.34 -3.34
CA GLN A 53 11.81 2.32 -4.75
C GLN A 53 10.31 2.58 -4.95
N ALA A 54 9.44 2.03 -4.12
CA ALA A 54 7.99 2.14 -4.26
C ALA A 54 7.41 3.42 -3.63
N THR A 55 8.12 4.08 -2.71
CA THR A 55 7.57 5.14 -1.86
C THR A 55 8.27 6.47 -2.01
N ALA A 56 7.55 7.57 -1.83
CA ALA A 56 8.12 8.90 -1.68
C ALA A 56 8.93 9.03 -0.37
N PRO A 57 9.90 9.96 -0.27
CA PRO A 57 10.68 10.14 0.96
C PRO A 57 9.85 10.42 2.21
N ASP A 58 8.75 11.14 2.05
CA ASP A 58 7.79 11.56 3.08
C ASP A 58 6.54 10.66 3.16
N TRP A 59 6.60 9.47 2.53
CA TRP A 59 5.51 8.50 2.60
C TRP A 59 5.15 8.14 4.03
N VAL A 60 3.83 8.04 4.27
CA VAL A 60 3.25 7.66 5.56
C VAL A 60 2.38 6.43 5.38
N SER A 61 2.55 5.45 6.25
CA SER A 61 1.75 4.22 6.29
C SER A 61 0.95 4.12 7.58
N CYS A 62 -0.36 3.99 7.47
CA CYS A 62 -1.30 4.03 8.59
C CYS A 62 -2.05 2.69 8.73
N ARG A 63 -2.00 2.10 9.94
CA ARG A 63 -2.77 0.90 10.33
C ARG A 63 -3.98 1.22 11.19
N GLY A 64 -4.40 2.47 11.21
CA GLY A 64 -5.53 3.01 11.96
C GLY A 64 -5.63 4.50 11.71
N ASN A 65 -6.66 5.16 12.24
CA ASN A 65 -6.88 6.59 11.98
C ASN A 65 -5.73 7.47 12.45
N ASP A 66 -5.12 7.13 13.61
CA ASP A 66 -4.08 7.92 14.26
C ASP A 66 -2.77 7.13 14.47
N LEU A 67 -2.66 5.93 13.87
CA LEU A 67 -1.51 5.05 14.02
C LEU A 67 -0.74 4.98 12.70
N CYS A 68 0.03 6.02 12.42
CA CYS A 68 0.83 6.12 11.20
C CYS A 68 2.32 6.05 11.52
N ASN A 69 3.06 5.43 10.61
CA ASN A 69 4.51 5.29 10.65
C ASN A 69 5.14 6.00 9.45
N THR A 70 6.31 6.56 9.64
CA THR A 70 7.18 7.06 8.59
C THR A 70 7.77 5.91 7.76
N ARG A 71 8.31 6.23 6.60
CA ARG A 71 8.97 5.25 5.73
C ARG A 71 10.05 4.42 6.46
N ASP A 72 10.90 5.07 7.23
CA ASP A 72 12.02 4.39 7.90
C ASP A 72 11.53 3.51 9.07
N GLU A 73 10.48 3.91 9.77
CA GLU A 73 9.84 3.06 10.79
C GLU A 73 9.20 1.82 10.16
N VAL A 74 8.57 1.95 8.99
CA VAL A 74 8.03 0.80 8.25
C VAL A 74 9.14 -0.13 7.79
N ILE A 75 10.24 0.39 7.24
CA ILE A 75 11.42 -0.41 6.84
C ILE A 75 11.95 -1.20 8.04
N ALA A 76 12.11 -0.56 9.20
CA ALA A 76 12.56 -1.23 10.42
C ALA A 76 11.57 -2.32 10.87
N GLY A 77 10.27 -2.03 10.81
CA GLY A 77 9.20 -2.98 11.16
C GLY A 77 9.17 -4.20 10.24
N ILE A 78 9.32 -4.00 8.93
CA ILE A 78 9.44 -5.11 7.96
C ILE A 78 10.65 -5.98 8.30
N GLY A 79 11.82 -5.37 8.55
CA GLY A 79 13.03 -6.11 8.90
C GLY A 79 12.87 -6.98 10.16
N GLN A 80 12.14 -6.51 11.18
CA GLN A 80 11.82 -7.31 12.36
C GLN A 80 10.84 -8.43 12.04
N ARG A 81 9.82 -8.15 11.23
CA ARG A 81 8.82 -9.14 10.82
C ARG A 81 9.45 -10.29 10.06
N LEU A 82 10.33 -9.99 9.11
CA LEU A 82 11.05 -10.99 8.32
C LEU A 82 12.00 -11.87 9.17
N LYS A 83 12.53 -11.34 10.29
CA LYS A 83 13.27 -12.15 11.27
C LYS A 83 12.36 -13.06 12.09
N SER A 84 11.16 -12.58 12.45
CA SER A 84 10.21 -13.35 13.25
C SER A 84 9.48 -14.42 12.44
N ILE A 85 9.36 -14.23 11.11
CA ILE A 85 8.66 -15.13 10.19
C ILE A 85 9.60 -15.33 8.98
N PRO A 86 10.56 -16.27 9.07
CA PRO A 86 11.64 -16.39 8.08
C PRO A 86 11.20 -16.98 6.73
N ASP A 87 9.99 -17.47 6.62
CA ASP A 87 9.34 -17.95 5.41
C ASP A 87 8.15 -17.07 4.97
N LEU A 88 8.08 -15.83 5.48
CA LEU A 88 6.99 -14.91 5.13
C LEU A 88 6.92 -14.70 3.63
N ARG A 89 5.75 -14.94 3.08
CA ARG A 89 5.43 -14.73 1.68
C ARG A 89 4.17 -13.88 1.56
N TRP A 90 4.23 -12.84 0.74
CA TRP A 90 3.14 -11.95 0.45
C TRP A 90 2.80 -11.95 -1.03
N GLU A 91 1.53 -12.13 -1.37
CA GLU A 91 1.04 -12.17 -2.74
C GLU A 91 -0.06 -11.14 -2.95
N ILE A 92 0.03 -10.40 -4.07
CA ILE A 92 -1.07 -9.56 -4.56
C ILE A 92 -2.12 -10.48 -5.20
N LYS A 93 -3.35 -10.43 -4.72
CA LYS A 93 -4.47 -11.21 -5.26
C LYS A 93 -5.39 -10.39 -6.17
N GLU A 94 -5.50 -9.08 -5.91
CA GLU A 94 -6.40 -8.20 -6.65
C GLU A 94 -5.90 -6.76 -6.60
N VAL A 95 -6.08 -6.03 -7.69
CA VAL A 95 -5.72 -4.62 -7.85
C VAL A 95 -6.94 -3.88 -8.35
N LEU A 96 -7.39 -2.86 -7.62
CA LEU A 96 -8.45 -1.94 -8.02
C LEU A 96 -7.88 -0.52 -8.09
N VAL A 97 -8.22 0.22 -9.12
CA VAL A 97 -7.72 1.58 -9.35
C VAL A 97 -8.88 2.57 -9.45
N ALA A 98 -8.76 3.68 -8.74
CA ALA A 98 -9.71 4.79 -8.79
C ALA A 98 -8.92 6.13 -8.77
N GLY A 99 -8.77 6.75 -9.91
CA GLY A 99 -7.93 7.94 -10.07
C GLY A 99 -6.47 7.65 -9.72
N ASN A 100 -5.95 8.27 -8.65
CA ASN A 100 -4.61 8.02 -8.12
C ASN A 100 -4.59 7.08 -6.90
N GLN A 101 -5.74 6.49 -6.55
CA GLN A 101 -5.82 5.49 -5.48
C GLN A 101 -5.77 4.08 -6.03
N VAL A 102 -4.99 3.25 -5.38
CA VAL A 102 -4.82 1.83 -5.70
C VAL A 102 -5.17 1.02 -4.46
N THR A 103 -6.21 0.19 -4.59
CA THR A 103 -6.56 -0.76 -3.54
C THR A 103 -6.00 -2.13 -3.91
N ILE A 104 -5.26 -2.72 -2.98
CA ILE A 104 -4.68 -4.05 -3.11
C ILE A 104 -5.35 -4.99 -2.10
N ARG A 105 -5.89 -6.11 -2.57
CA ARG A 105 -6.18 -7.25 -1.71
C ARG A 105 -4.98 -8.20 -1.78
N GLY A 106 -4.35 -8.39 -0.64
CA GLY A 106 -3.19 -9.25 -0.48
C GLY A 106 -3.49 -10.53 0.31
N GLU A 107 -2.60 -11.50 0.22
CA GLU A 107 -2.55 -12.69 1.05
C GLU A 107 -1.13 -12.86 1.57
N ALA A 108 -0.97 -13.06 2.88
CA ALA A 108 0.31 -13.43 3.45
C ALA A 108 0.25 -14.82 4.08
N THR A 109 1.33 -15.57 3.92
CA THR A 109 1.55 -16.87 4.56
C THR A 109 2.90 -16.87 5.26
N GLY A 110 3.01 -17.63 6.35
CA GLY A 110 4.29 -17.77 7.05
C GLY A 110 4.16 -18.60 8.31
N THR A 111 5.33 -18.97 8.85
CA THR A 111 5.47 -19.78 10.07
C THR A 111 6.33 -18.98 11.05
N PRO A 112 5.76 -18.48 12.17
CA PRO A 112 6.57 -17.78 13.18
C PRO A 112 7.68 -18.69 13.72
N ALA A 113 8.89 -18.15 13.88
CA ALA A 113 10.05 -18.87 14.41
C ALA A 113 10.09 -18.96 15.94
N GLY A 114 9.14 -18.30 16.64
CA GLY A 114 9.04 -18.25 18.09
C GLY A 114 7.68 -17.79 18.53
N GLU A 115 7.57 -17.29 19.78
CA GLU A 115 6.35 -16.63 20.24
C GLU A 115 5.97 -15.48 19.30
N PHE A 116 4.72 -15.38 18.94
CA PHE A 116 4.22 -14.38 18.01
C PHE A 116 2.90 -13.77 18.51
N MET A 117 2.92 -12.45 18.76
CA MET A 117 1.77 -11.67 19.22
C MET A 117 1.08 -12.29 20.44
N GLY A 118 1.85 -12.82 21.41
CA GLY A 118 1.35 -13.47 22.61
C GLY A 118 0.94 -14.95 22.44
N ALA A 119 1.00 -15.49 21.22
CA ALA A 119 0.80 -16.92 20.99
C ALA A 119 2.11 -17.69 21.15
N PRO A 120 2.14 -18.80 21.89
CA PRO A 120 3.35 -19.62 22.04
C PRO A 120 3.74 -20.25 20.70
N TYR A 121 5.01 -20.57 20.55
CA TYR A 121 5.50 -21.28 19.36
C TYR A 121 4.87 -22.65 19.23
N THR A 122 4.31 -22.93 18.05
CA THR A 122 3.67 -24.23 17.74
C THR A 122 4.21 -24.87 16.45
N GLY A 123 5.04 -24.16 15.69
CA GLY A 123 5.50 -24.60 14.37
C GLY A 123 4.41 -24.58 13.30
N LYS A 124 3.22 -24.02 13.59
CA LYS A 124 2.12 -23.91 12.62
C LYS A 124 2.24 -22.66 11.78
N SER A 125 1.86 -22.82 10.52
CA SER A 125 1.76 -21.70 9.57
C SER A 125 0.40 -21.03 9.65
N PHE A 126 0.35 -19.78 9.22
CA PHE A 126 -0.87 -19.02 9.04
C PHE A 126 -1.07 -18.63 7.57
N LYS A 127 -2.30 -18.27 7.25
CA LYS A 127 -2.70 -17.55 6.05
C LYS A 127 -3.61 -16.40 6.46
N LEU A 128 -3.29 -15.18 6.08
CA LEU A 128 -4.10 -14.00 6.34
C LEU A 128 -4.40 -13.22 5.07
N MET A 129 -5.47 -12.44 5.12
CA MET A 129 -5.81 -11.45 4.10
C MET A 129 -5.39 -10.07 4.56
N SER A 130 -4.93 -9.23 3.60
CA SER A 130 -4.79 -7.79 3.79
C SER A 130 -5.65 -7.01 2.82
N ILE A 131 -6.00 -5.79 3.22
CA ILE A 131 -6.55 -4.75 2.35
C ILE A 131 -5.72 -3.50 2.56
N ASP A 132 -5.12 -3.03 1.49
CA ASP A 132 -4.27 -1.85 1.46
C ASP A 132 -4.86 -0.82 0.49
N VAL A 133 -4.89 0.45 0.87
CA VAL A 133 -5.26 1.57 0.00
C VAL A 133 -4.06 2.50 -0.09
N HIS A 134 -3.49 2.61 -1.28
CA HIS A 134 -2.33 3.47 -1.57
C HIS A 134 -2.76 4.68 -2.37
N THR A 135 -2.26 5.86 -2.02
CA THR A 135 -2.32 7.06 -2.87
C THR A 135 -1.00 7.18 -3.60
N LEU A 136 -1.06 7.29 -4.93
CA LEU A 136 0.12 7.41 -5.80
C LEU A 136 0.24 8.83 -6.35
N GLU A 137 1.47 9.37 -6.32
CA GLU A 137 1.86 10.59 -7.01
C GLU A 137 3.18 10.32 -7.75
N ASP A 138 3.26 10.68 -9.02
CA ASP A 138 4.43 10.48 -9.87
C ASP A 138 5.01 9.04 -9.81
N GLY A 139 4.12 8.04 -9.76
CA GLY A 139 4.48 6.63 -9.71
C GLY A 139 5.03 6.14 -8.36
N LYS A 140 4.89 6.95 -7.29
CA LYS A 140 5.31 6.62 -5.93
C LYS A 140 4.13 6.63 -4.97
N MET A 141 4.13 5.74 -3.99
CA MET A 141 3.21 5.82 -2.86
C MET A 141 3.58 7.01 -1.99
N VAL A 142 2.62 7.91 -1.74
CA VAL A 142 2.77 9.05 -0.82
C VAL A 142 2.01 8.80 0.48
N ARG A 143 0.99 7.94 0.46
CA ARG A 143 0.22 7.53 1.62
C ARG A 143 -0.31 6.12 1.44
N SER A 144 -0.37 5.37 2.54
CA SER A 144 -1.00 4.07 2.58
C SER A 144 -1.87 3.92 3.83
N TYR A 145 -3.01 3.26 3.68
CA TYR A 145 -3.80 2.71 4.77
C TYR A 145 -3.85 1.21 4.59
N HIS A 146 -3.68 0.45 5.68
CA HIS A 146 -3.65 -0.99 5.58
C HIS A 146 -4.26 -1.65 6.80
N ILE A 147 -4.92 -2.80 6.56
CA ILE A 147 -5.42 -3.70 7.59
C ILE A 147 -5.06 -5.12 7.19
N GLU A 148 -4.49 -5.87 8.13
CA GLU A 148 -4.19 -7.29 7.99
C GLU A 148 -4.86 -8.09 9.10
N ASP A 149 -5.39 -9.27 8.78
CA ASP A 149 -6.03 -10.16 9.78
C ASP A 149 -5.00 -10.94 10.62
N TRP A 150 -4.14 -10.18 11.34
CA TRP A 150 -3.17 -10.80 12.27
C TRP A 150 -3.85 -11.58 13.38
N MET A 151 -5.06 -11.18 13.82
CA MET A 151 -5.80 -11.94 14.83
C MET A 151 -6.28 -13.27 14.28
N GLY A 152 -6.66 -13.34 13.00
CA GLY A 152 -6.93 -14.59 12.30
C GLY A 152 -5.69 -15.48 12.20
N ALA A 153 -4.52 -14.89 11.91
CA ALA A 153 -3.25 -15.61 11.92
C ALA A 153 -2.94 -16.20 13.31
N VAL A 154 -3.07 -15.40 14.39
CA VAL A 154 -2.88 -15.86 15.78
C VAL A 154 -3.82 -17.03 16.11
N ARG A 155 -5.11 -16.95 15.75
CA ARG A 155 -6.06 -18.06 15.96
C ARG A 155 -5.61 -19.34 15.25
N GLN A 156 -5.11 -19.25 14.02
CA GLN A 156 -4.65 -20.41 13.24
C GLN A 156 -3.44 -21.11 13.89
N ILE A 157 -2.44 -20.34 14.33
CA ILE A 157 -1.24 -20.91 14.95
C ILE A 157 -1.48 -21.40 16.38
N SER A 158 -2.52 -20.88 17.06
CA SER A 158 -2.89 -21.28 18.44
C SER A 158 -3.91 -22.42 18.48
N ALA A 159 -4.55 -22.78 17.38
CA ALA A 159 -5.53 -23.87 17.35
C ALA A 159 -4.88 -25.19 17.79
N LYS A 160 -5.60 -25.99 18.58
CA LYS A 160 -5.14 -27.32 19.02
C LYS A 160 -5.17 -28.33 17.89
#